data_032b9dc8f6e18ab2df8935d65e77f8c7
#
_entry.id   032b9dc8f6e18ab2df8935d65e77f8c7
#
_cell.length_a   1.000
_cell.length_b   1.000
_cell.length_c   1.000
_cell.angle_alpha   90.00
_cell.angle_beta   90.00
_cell.angle_gamma   90.00
#
_symmetry.space_group_name_H-M   'P 1'
#
loop_
_entity.id
_entity.type
_entity.pdbx_description
1 polymer ?
#
loop_
_entity_poly.entity_id
_entity_poly.type
_entity_poly.pdbx_seq_one_letter_code
_entity_poly.pdbx_strand_id
1 'polypeptide(L)'
;MRHPFLDRIAQALAERNVATYRYEFLYMEKRAGRPDPPAVAEARVREAVLDAARVAPGLPLFAGGKSFGGRMSSQAQAREPLPGVRGLVFLGFPLHPPGRPATSRADHLDDVLIPMLFLQGSRDEFAGLDLLKPVVKRLRARATLHVIEGGDHSFKVLKRTGRTDAEVMSELADTITDWTGEHA
;
A
#
# COMPACT_ATOMS: atom_id res chain seq x y z
N MET A 1 -6.03 6.70 15.36
CA MET A 1 -5.45 6.55 14.02
C MET A 1 -5.52 7.88 13.27
N ARG A 2 -4.42 8.66 13.24
CA ARG A 2 -4.45 10.06 12.78
C ARG A 2 -3.27 10.37 11.83
N HIS A 3 -2.94 9.46 10.92
CA HIS A 3 -1.94 9.77 9.90
C HIS A 3 -2.59 10.64 8.82
N PRO A 4 -2.20 11.94 8.66
CA PRO A 4 -2.93 12.90 7.80
C PRO A 4 -3.08 12.43 6.35
N PHE A 5 -2.10 11.72 5.81
CA PHE A 5 -2.19 11.14 4.47
C PHE A 5 -3.27 10.05 4.39
N LEU A 6 -3.33 9.13 5.39
CA LEU A 6 -4.33 8.07 5.41
C LEU A 6 -5.74 8.59 5.66
N ASP A 7 -5.89 9.70 6.40
CA ASP A 7 -7.19 10.36 6.55
C ASP A 7 -7.66 10.94 5.21
N ARG A 8 -6.79 11.64 4.51
CA ARG A 8 -7.13 12.25 3.20
C ARG A 8 -7.45 11.20 2.13
N ILE A 9 -6.65 10.15 2.01
CA ILE A 9 -6.93 9.12 1.01
C ILE A 9 -8.21 8.34 1.34
N ALA A 10 -8.51 8.08 2.61
CA ALA A 10 -9.75 7.45 3.01
C ALA A 10 -10.98 8.31 2.68
N GLN A 11 -10.89 9.65 2.85
CA GLN A 11 -11.95 10.56 2.45
C GLN A 11 -12.14 10.58 0.93
N ALA A 12 -11.05 10.68 0.17
CA ALA A 12 -11.10 10.67 -1.29
C ALA A 12 -11.67 9.35 -1.85
N LEU A 13 -11.38 8.21 -1.20
CA LEU A 13 -11.97 6.92 -1.55
C LEU A 13 -13.46 6.84 -1.19
N ALA A 14 -13.87 7.41 -0.05
CA ALA A 14 -15.28 7.46 0.34
C ALA A 14 -16.12 8.27 -0.65
N GLU A 15 -15.58 9.35 -1.21
CA GLU A 15 -16.21 10.14 -2.30
C GLU A 15 -16.42 9.33 -3.59
N ARG A 16 -15.72 8.18 -3.72
CA ARG A 16 -15.81 7.21 -4.83
C ARG A 16 -16.53 5.92 -4.45
N ASN A 17 -17.29 5.93 -3.34
CA ASN A 17 -18.01 4.78 -2.80
C ASN A 17 -17.11 3.59 -2.41
N VAL A 18 -15.84 3.83 -2.10
CA VAL A 18 -14.91 2.82 -1.59
C VAL A 18 -14.82 2.97 -0.07
N ALA A 19 -15.32 1.98 0.65
CA ALA A 19 -15.21 1.92 2.11
C ALA A 19 -13.78 1.61 2.55
N THR A 20 -13.32 2.23 3.64
CA THR A 20 -12.00 1.97 4.20
C THR A 20 -12.07 1.57 5.66
N TYR A 21 -11.44 0.45 6.00
CA TYR A 21 -11.19 0.04 7.38
C TYR A 21 -9.73 0.33 7.74
N ARG A 22 -9.50 1.17 8.74
CA ARG A 22 -8.15 1.59 9.13
C ARG A 22 -7.83 1.10 10.53
N TYR A 23 -6.60 0.67 10.75
CA TYR A 23 -6.10 0.20 12.03
C TYR A 23 -4.69 0.73 12.31
N GLU A 24 -4.24 0.59 13.54
CA GLU A 24 -2.87 0.90 13.95
C GLU A 24 -2.12 -0.38 14.29
N PHE A 25 -0.81 -0.39 14.02
CA PHE A 25 0.09 -1.40 14.54
C PHE A 25 0.34 -1.16 16.04
N LEU A 26 0.68 -2.19 16.79
CA LEU A 26 0.82 -2.09 18.24
C LEU A 26 1.89 -1.07 18.66
N TYR A 27 2.98 -0.94 17.90
CA TYR A 27 4.00 0.07 18.18
C TYR A 27 3.46 1.50 18.07
N MET A 28 2.50 1.75 17.19
CA MET A 28 1.84 3.06 17.04
C MET A 28 0.91 3.34 18.22
N GLU A 29 0.13 2.35 18.64
CA GLU A 29 -0.75 2.45 19.81
C GLU A 29 0.06 2.72 21.08
N LYS A 30 1.17 2.03 21.24
CA LYS A 30 2.11 2.17 22.38
C LYS A 30 3.04 3.38 22.25
N ARG A 31 2.98 4.14 21.15
CA ARG A 31 3.91 5.24 20.84
C ARG A 31 5.38 4.82 20.93
N ALA A 32 5.68 3.58 20.56
CA ALA A 32 7.04 3.06 20.57
C ALA A 32 7.87 3.66 19.42
N GLY A 33 9.13 3.91 19.67
CA GLY A 33 10.04 4.52 18.68
C GLY A 33 10.49 3.57 17.55
N ARG A 34 10.14 2.28 17.62
CA ARG A 34 10.52 1.26 16.62
C ARG A 34 9.29 0.49 16.16
N PRO A 35 9.19 0.15 14.87
CA PRO A 35 8.14 -0.71 14.36
C PRO A 35 8.13 -2.09 15.05
N ASP A 36 6.96 -2.71 15.10
CA ASP A 36 6.81 -4.07 15.58
C ASP A 36 7.68 -5.07 14.78
N PRO A 37 8.13 -6.17 15.38
CA PRO A 37 8.71 -7.28 14.64
C PRO A 37 7.73 -7.78 13.56
N PRO A 38 8.22 -8.29 12.41
CA PRO A 38 7.35 -8.70 11.30
C PRO A 38 6.21 -9.64 11.72
N ALA A 39 6.50 -10.67 12.52
CA ALA A 39 5.48 -11.62 12.97
C ALA A 39 4.32 -10.96 13.74
N VAL A 40 4.62 -9.96 14.58
CA VAL A 40 3.61 -9.20 15.35
C VAL A 40 2.80 -8.30 14.41
N ALA A 41 3.48 -7.63 13.48
CA ALA A 41 2.81 -6.77 12.52
C ALA A 41 1.92 -7.58 11.55
N GLU A 42 2.38 -8.73 11.07
CA GLU A 42 1.61 -9.64 10.22
C GLU A 42 0.36 -10.19 10.93
N ALA A 43 0.49 -10.58 12.22
CA ALA A 43 -0.66 -10.98 13.03
C ALA A 43 -1.70 -9.85 13.12
N ARG A 44 -1.25 -8.61 13.32
CA ARG A 44 -2.15 -7.44 13.37
C ARG A 44 -2.85 -7.18 12.03
N VAL A 45 -2.17 -7.42 10.90
CA VAL A 45 -2.81 -7.37 9.57
C VAL A 45 -3.94 -8.40 9.48
N ARG A 46 -3.71 -9.64 9.91
CA ARG A 46 -4.72 -10.72 9.88
C ARG A 46 -5.94 -10.39 10.71
N GLU A 47 -5.74 -9.90 11.93
CA GLU A 47 -6.83 -9.42 12.81
C GLU A 47 -7.64 -8.33 12.10
N ALA A 48 -6.98 -7.32 11.53
CA ALA A 48 -7.66 -6.22 10.85
C ALA A 48 -8.45 -6.68 9.62
N VAL A 49 -7.96 -7.67 8.86
CA VAL A 49 -8.68 -8.27 7.73
C VAL A 49 -9.97 -8.97 8.20
N LEU A 50 -9.89 -9.76 9.27
CA LEU A 50 -11.06 -10.44 9.83
C LEU A 50 -12.08 -9.43 10.38
N ASP A 51 -11.62 -8.38 11.05
CA ASP A 51 -12.48 -7.32 11.55
C ASP A 51 -13.17 -6.56 10.41
N ALA A 52 -12.44 -6.20 9.35
CA ALA A 52 -13.01 -5.53 8.19
C ALA A 52 -14.09 -6.39 7.51
N ALA A 53 -13.83 -7.69 7.31
CA ALA A 53 -14.81 -8.61 6.74
C ALA A 53 -16.08 -8.74 7.60
N ARG A 54 -15.95 -8.67 8.94
CA ARG A 54 -17.07 -8.71 9.86
C ARG A 54 -17.90 -7.41 9.86
N VAL A 55 -17.23 -6.26 9.75
CA VAL A 55 -17.89 -4.94 9.78
C VAL A 55 -18.60 -4.63 8.46
N ALA A 56 -18.08 -5.11 7.34
CA ALA A 56 -18.63 -4.87 6.01
C ALA A 56 -18.82 -6.19 5.22
N PRO A 57 -19.73 -7.07 5.68
CA PRO A 57 -19.93 -8.36 5.03
C PRO A 57 -20.46 -8.19 3.60
N GLY A 58 -19.94 -8.98 2.68
CA GLY A 58 -20.37 -8.96 1.28
C GLY A 58 -19.67 -7.92 0.39
N LEU A 59 -18.86 -7.02 0.95
CA LEU A 59 -18.02 -6.15 0.13
C LEU A 59 -16.74 -6.87 -0.32
N PRO A 60 -16.27 -6.66 -1.57
CA PRO A 60 -14.96 -7.10 -2.00
C PRO A 60 -13.87 -6.51 -1.08
N LEU A 61 -12.96 -7.36 -0.61
CA LEU A 61 -11.95 -6.95 0.36
C LEU A 61 -10.57 -6.88 -0.28
N PHE A 62 -9.92 -5.73 -0.09
CA PHE A 62 -8.53 -5.49 -0.50
C PHE A 62 -7.72 -5.10 0.73
N ALA A 63 -6.49 -5.59 0.84
CA ALA A 63 -5.60 -5.21 1.92
C ALA A 63 -4.44 -4.36 1.40
N GLY A 64 -3.74 -3.66 2.28
CA GLY A 64 -2.61 -2.84 1.85
C GLY A 64 -2.24 -1.76 2.83
N GLY A 65 -1.63 -0.71 2.31
CA GLY A 65 -1.30 0.47 3.11
C GLY A 65 -0.06 1.21 2.66
N LYS A 66 0.25 2.24 3.42
CA LYS A 66 1.40 3.09 3.15
C LYS A 66 2.68 2.48 3.71
N SER A 67 3.73 2.42 2.86
CA SER A 67 5.10 2.07 3.26
C SER A 67 5.15 0.75 4.08
N PHE A 68 5.49 0.82 5.36
CA PHE A 68 5.54 -0.33 6.27
C PHE A 68 4.24 -1.16 6.24
N GLY A 69 3.08 -0.50 6.26
CA GLY A 69 1.78 -1.17 6.25
C GLY A 69 1.57 -2.03 5.00
N GLY A 70 1.88 -1.51 3.82
CA GLY A 70 1.82 -2.26 2.56
C GLY A 70 2.75 -3.48 2.56
N ARG A 71 4.00 -3.29 3.02
CA ARG A 71 4.96 -4.40 3.12
C ARG A 71 4.52 -5.47 4.11
N MET A 72 3.96 -5.10 5.27
CA MET A 72 3.45 -6.09 6.24
C MET A 72 2.23 -6.84 5.71
N SER A 73 1.35 -6.17 4.98
CA SER A 73 0.22 -6.82 4.31
C SER A 73 0.68 -7.85 3.28
N SER A 74 1.69 -7.52 2.47
CA SER A 74 2.23 -8.46 1.49
C SER A 74 2.99 -9.62 2.13
N GLN A 75 3.73 -9.41 3.22
CA GLN A 75 4.40 -10.48 3.96
C GLN A 75 3.37 -11.42 4.63
N ALA A 76 2.31 -10.87 5.22
CA ALA A 76 1.23 -11.67 5.78
C ALA A 76 0.57 -12.54 4.71
N GLN A 77 0.27 -11.96 3.53
CA GLN A 77 -0.33 -12.67 2.40
C GLN A 77 0.58 -13.76 1.83
N ALA A 78 1.89 -13.47 1.69
CA ALA A 78 2.88 -14.42 1.16
C ALA A 78 3.07 -15.62 2.09
N ARG A 79 3.06 -15.40 3.41
CA ARG A 79 3.22 -16.47 4.40
C ARG A 79 2.01 -17.41 4.44
N GLU A 80 0.84 -16.85 4.40
CA GLU A 80 -0.43 -17.56 4.40
C GLU A 80 -1.53 -16.65 3.82
N PRO A 81 -2.35 -17.09 2.87
CA PRO A 81 -3.40 -16.27 2.28
C PRO A 81 -4.29 -15.58 3.31
N LEU A 82 -4.51 -14.27 3.12
CA LEU A 82 -5.43 -13.49 3.93
C LEU A 82 -6.87 -13.82 3.52
N PRO A 83 -7.74 -14.25 4.46
CA PRO A 83 -9.08 -14.72 4.11
C PRO A 83 -9.91 -13.67 3.37
N GLY A 84 -10.42 -14.01 2.19
CA GLY A 84 -11.31 -13.15 1.40
C GLY A 84 -10.64 -11.95 0.73
N VAL A 85 -9.33 -11.74 0.90
CA VAL A 85 -8.61 -10.63 0.25
C VAL A 85 -8.39 -10.95 -1.22
N ARG A 86 -8.88 -10.08 -2.10
CA ARG A 86 -8.82 -10.22 -3.57
C ARG A 86 -7.59 -9.60 -4.20
N GLY A 87 -6.97 -8.63 -3.55
CA GLY A 87 -5.77 -7.96 -4.02
C GLY A 87 -5.11 -7.09 -2.97
N LEU A 88 -3.89 -6.63 -3.27
CA LEU A 88 -3.10 -5.78 -2.39
C LEU A 88 -2.84 -4.41 -3.02
N VAL A 89 -2.95 -3.35 -2.22
CA VAL A 89 -2.69 -1.96 -2.65
C VAL A 89 -1.54 -1.37 -1.85
N PHE A 90 -0.48 -0.93 -2.54
CA PHE A 90 0.71 -0.36 -1.93
C PHE A 90 0.83 1.13 -2.23
N LEU A 91 0.83 1.94 -1.20
CA LEU A 91 1.05 3.38 -1.25
C LEU A 91 2.52 3.67 -0.88
N GLY A 92 3.42 3.63 -1.87
CA GLY A 92 4.85 3.76 -1.67
C GLY A 92 5.47 2.49 -1.08
N PHE A 93 5.65 1.42 -1.88
CA PHE A 93 6.28 0.19 -1.40
C PHE A 93 7.77 0.39 -1.13
N PRO A 94 8.29 0.16 0.09
CA PRO A 94 9.69 0.43 0.41
C PRO A 94 10.56 -0.79 0.08
N LEU A 95 11.38 -0.71 -0.95
CA LEU A 95 12.35 -1.76 -1.31
C LEU A 95 13.56 -1.81 -0.36
N HIS A 96 13.96 -0.66 0.17
CA HIS A 96 15.14 -0.51 1.02
C HIS A 96 15.04 0.69 1.95
N PRO A 97 15.90 0.82 2.97
CA PRO A 97 16.10 2.06 3.69
C PRO A 97 16.76 3.11 2.76
N PRO A 98 16.55 4.42 2.99
CA PRO A 98 17.22 5.47 2.23
C PRO A 98 18.74 5.29 2.22
N GLY A 99 19.37 5.54 1.07
CA GLY A 99 20.83 5.44 0.90
C GLY A 99 21.40 4.01 0.90
N ARG A 100 20.56 2.97 0.91
CA ARG A 100 20.98 1.56 0.86
C ARG A 100 20.18 0.79 -0.19
N PRO A 101 20.39 1.05 -1.50
CA PRO A 101 19.64 0.42 -2.58
C PRO A 101 19.68 -1.10 -2.50
N ALA A 102 18.51 -1.73 -2.51
CA ALA A 102 18.34 -3.18 -2.50
C ALA A 102 16.91 -3.54 -2.91
N THR A 103 16.67 -4.79 -3.30
CA THR A 103 15.34 -5.31 -3.65
C THR A 103 14.85 -6.41 -2.72
N SER A 104 15.67 -6.84 -1.75
CA SER A 104 15.39 -7.98 -0.87
C SER A 104 14.09 -7.86 -0.05
N ARG A 105 13.61 -6.64 0.19
CA ARG A 105 12.29 -6.44 0.83
C ARG A 105 11.11 -6.84 -0.05
N ALA A 106 11.35 -7.13 -1.33
CA ALA A 106 10.35 -7.56 -2.30
C ALA A 106 10.46 -9.05 -2.67
N ASP A 107 11.39 -9.82 -2.07
CA ASP A 107 11.61 -11.23 -2.43
C ASP A 107 10.35 -12.08 -2.16
N HIS A 108 9.66 -11.84 -1.05
CA HIS A 108 8.41 -12.53 -0.69
C HIS A 108 7.24 -12.26 -1.63
N LEU A 109 7.31 -11.24 -2.50
CA LEU A 109 6.23 -10.92 -3.43
C LEU A 109 6.05 -12.00 -4.50
N ASP A 110 7.05 -12.83 -4.74
CA ASP A 110 6.93 -13.97 -5.65
C ASP A 110 5.91 -15.00 -5.14
N ASP A 111 5.72 -15.10 -3.82
CA ASP A 111 4.77 -15.98 -3.15
C ASP A 111 3.36 -15.36 -3.01
N VAL A 112 3.18 -14.08 -3.37
CA VAL A 112 1.87 -13.43 -3.41
C VAL A 112 1.18 -13.79 -4.72
N LEU A 113 0.13 -14.60 -4.66
CA LEU A 113 -0.57 -15.12 -5.84
C LEU A 113 -1.76 -14.27 -6.29
N ILE A 114 -2.17 -13.29 -5.48
CA ILE A 114 -3.26 -12.36 -5.81
C ILE A 114 -2.74 -11.09 -6.48
N PRO A 115 -3.59 -10.33 -7.20
CA PRO A 115 -3.23 -9.06 -7.83
C PRO A 115 -2.65 -8.03 -6.85
N MET A 116 -1.71 -7.23 -7.33
CA MET A 116 -1.01 -6.19 -6.57
C MET A 116 -0.98 -4.87 -7.34
N LEU A 117 -1.44 -3.79 -6.72
CA LEU A 117 -1.31 -2.42 -7.23
C LEU A 117 -0.19 -1.69 -6.48
N PHE A 118 0.81 -1.23 -7.23
CA PHE A 118 1.88 -0.36 -6.74
C PHE A 118 1.60 1.08 -7.16
N LEU A 119 1.34 1.95 -6.21
CA LEU A 119 1.30 3.39 -6.38
C LEU A 119 2.62 3.96 -5.86
N GLN A 120 3.44 4.52 -6.75
CA GLN A 120 4.82 4.87 -6.41
C GLN A 120 5.18 6.27 -6.91
N GLY A 121 5.79 7.09 -6.06
CA GLY A 121 6.37 8.36 -6.48
C GLY A 121 7.63 8.16 -7.34
N SER A 122 7.78 8.92 -8.42
CA SER A 122 8.98 8.79 -9.29
C SER A 122 10.28 9.27 -8.62
N ARG A 123 10.18 9.95 -7.46
CA ARG A 123 11.29 10.44 -6.65
C ARG A 123 11.34 9.80 -5.26
N ASP A 124 10.73 8.62 -5.12
CA ASP A 124 10.71 7.91 -3.84
C ASP A 124 12.10 7.35 -3.51
N GLU A 125 12.71 7.85 -2.45
CA GLU A 125 14.04 7.44 -1.98
C GLU A 125 14.09 6.04 -1.32
N PHE A 126 12.93 5.43 -1.04
CA PHE A 126 12.82 4.08 -0.49
C PHE A 126 12.65 3.01 -1.58
N ALA A 127 12.38 3.43 -2.82
CA ALA A 127 12.24 2.54 -3.98
C ALA A 127 12.37 3.31 -5.29
N GLY A 128 13.60 3.52 -5.74
CA GLY A 128 13.86 4.10 -7.06
C GLY A 128 13.20 3.28 -8.16
N LEU A 129 12.67 3.94 -9.18
CA LEU A 129 11.97 3.27 -10.29
C LEU A 129 12.86 2.31 -11.08
N ASP A 130 14.16 2.54 -11.10
CA ASP A 130 15.17 1.65 -11.68
C ASP A 130 15.21 0.28 -10.98
N LEU A 131 14.95 0.25 -9.68
CA LEU A 131 14.86 -0.99 -8.88
C LEU A 131 13.44 -1.57 -8.86
N LEU A 132 12.41 -0.72 -8.79
CA LEU A 132 11.02 -1.19 -8.66
C LEU A 132 10.48 -1.76 -9.97
N LYS A 133 10.75 -1.15 -11.12
CA LYS A 133 10.27 -1.63 -12.43
C LYS A 133 10.69 -3.08 -12.73
N PRO A 134 11.95 -3.52 -12.50
CA PRO A 134 12.33 -4.92 -12.63
C PRO A 134 11.57 -5.86 -11.70
N VAL A 135 11.29 -5.45 -10.44
CA VAL A 135 10.48 -6.24 -9.50
C VAL A 135 9.06 -6.42 -10.04
N VAL A 136 8.40 -5.34 -10.43
CA VAL A 136 7.04 -5.40 -11.02
C VAL A 136 7.02 -6.26 -12.29
N LYS A 137 8.00 -6.12 -13.18
CA LYS A 137 8.13 -6.93 -14.39
C LYS A 137 8.25 -8.43 -14.08
N ARG A 138 9.01 -8.79 -13.03
CA ARG A 138 9.14 -10.18 -12.57
C ARG A 138 7.80 -10.77 -12.11
N LEU A 139 6.98 -9.98 -11.47
CA LEU A 139 5.66 -10.37 -10.96
C LEU A 139 4.60 -10.52 -12.08
N ARG A 140 4.90 -10.09 -13.31
CA ARG A 140 4.08 -10.27 -14.53
C ARG A 140 2.67 -9.67 -14.37
N ALA A 141 1.64 -10.41 -14.82
CA ALA A 141 0.24 -9.96 -14.78
C ALA A 141 -0.33 -9.77 -13.35
N ARG A 142 0.39 -10.23 -12.32
CA ARG A 142 -0.04 -10.02 -10.93
C ARG A 142 0.26 -8.63 -10.38
N ALA A 143 1.08 -7.83 -11.06
CA ALA A 143 1.49 -6.52 -10.55
C ALA A 143 1.20 -5.40 -11.56
N THR A 144 0.46 -4.42 -11.12
CA THR A 144 0.21 -3.14 -11.81
C THR A 144 1.03 -2.05 -11.13
N LEU A 145 1.77 -1.25 -11.92
CA LEU A 145 2.52 -0.10 -11.41
C LEU A 145 1.90 1.19 -11.95
N HIS A 146 1.46 2.05 -11.06
CA HIS A 146 1.07 3.43 -11.35
C HIS A 146 2.08 4.39 -10.72
N VAL A 147 2.67 5.26 -11.54
CA VAL A 147 3.73 6.19 -11.13
C VAL A 147 3.17 7.58 -10.97
N ILE A 148 3.29 8.15 -9.78
CA ILE A 148 3.01 9.57 -9.54
C ILE A 148 4.25 10.36 -9.90
N GLU A 149 4.21 11.00 -11.05
CA GLU A 149 5.35 11.74 -11.59
C GLU A 149 5.72 12.94 -10.70
N GLY A 150 7.00 13.05 -10.36
CA GLY A 150 7.53 14.07 -9.44
C GLY A 150 7.21 13.83 -7.96
N GLY A 151 6.48 12.78 -7.60
CA GLY A 151 6.11 12.45 -6.23
C GLY A 151 7.27 11.85 -5.44
N ASP A 152 7.42 12.22 -4.18
CA ASP A 152 8.30 11.58 -3.21
C ASP A 152 7.60 10.39 -2.50
N HIS A 153 8.23 9.81 -1.48
CA HIS A 153 7.65 8.73 -0.66
C HIS A 153 6.32 9.10 0.01
N SER A 154 6.05 10.38 0.20
CA SER A 154 4.78 10.90 0.74
C SER A 154 3.83 11.40 -0.34
N PHE A 155 4.16 11.15 -1.61
CA PHE A 155 3.45 11.63 -2.80
C PHE A 155 3.41 13.17 -2.93
N LYS A 156 4.31 13.88 -2.24
CA LYS A 156 4.48 15.31 -2.43
C LYS A 156 5.22 15.56 -3.73
N VAL A 157 4.62 16.40 -4.57
CA VAL A 157 5.22 16.81 -5.85
C VAL A 157 5.93 18.15 -5.74
N LEU A 158 6.89 18.39 -6.64
CA LEU A 158 7.61 19.65 -6.68
C LEU A 158 6.71 20.74 -7.26
N LYS A 159 6.79 21.97 -6.74
CA LYS A 159 6.03 23.12 -7.24
C LYS A 159 6.17 23.34 -8.76
N ARG A 160 7.34 23.03 -9.33
CA ARG A 160 7.59 23.14 -10.79
C ARG A 160 6.76 22.18 -11.65
N THR A 161 6.13 21.17 -11.07
CA THR A 161 5.23 20.26 -11.81
C THR A 161 3.89 20.92 -12.12
N GLY A 162 3.57 22.05 -11.49
CA GLY A 162 2.26 22.72 -11.59
C GLY A 162 1.12 21.95 -10.93
N ARG A 163 1.38 20.80 -10.32
CA ARG A 163 0.37 19.94 -9.69
C ARG A 163 0.19 20.29 -8.22
N THR A 164 -1.04 20.18 -7.75
CA THR A 164 -1.43 20.35 -6.35
C THR A 164 -1.48 19.01 -5.61
N ASP A 165 -1.37 19.04 -4.29
CA ASP A 165 -1.57 17.85 -3.43
C ASP A 165 -2.98 17.27 -3.58
N ALA A 166 -3.98 18.08 -3.90
CA ALA A 166 -5.36 17.62 -4.12
C ALA A 166 -5.48 16.81 -5.41
N GLU A 167 -4.87 17.25 -6.51
CA GLU A 167 -4.85 16.53 -7.79
C GLU A 167 -4.12 15.19 -7.66
N VAL A 168 -3.01 15.16 -6.93
CA VAL A 168 -2.29 13.89 -6.66
C VAL A 168 -3.15 12.96 -5.82
N MET A 169 -3.84 13.46 -4.81
CA MET A 169 -4.72 12.66 -3.96
C MET A 169 -5.90 12.10 -4.75
N SER A 170 -6.48 12.91 -5.66
CA SER A 170 -7.54 12.45 -6.56
C SER A 170 -7.04 11.34 -7.48
N GLU A 171 -5.88 11.52 -8.13
CA GLU A 171 -5.28 10.50 -9.00
C GLU A 171 -5.02 9.18 -8.27
N LEU A 172 -4.49 9.22 -7.04
CA LEU A 172 -4.31 8.03 -6.21
C LEU A 172 -5.64 7.32 -5.94
N ALA A 173 -6.67 8.09 -5.57
CA ALA A 173 -7.99 7.54 -5.26
C ALA A 173 -8.70 6.99 -6.50
N ASP A 174 -8.64 7.68 -7.65
CA ASP A 174 -9.18 7.22 -8.93
C ASP A 174 -8.52 5.90 -9.34
N THR A 175 -7.18 5.85 -9.31
CA THR A 175 -6.42 4.64 -9.67
C THR A 175 -6.77 3.45 -8.77
N ILE A 176 -6.93 3.66 -7.45
CA ILE A 176 -7.34 2.60 -6.52
C ILE A 176 -8.76 2.13 -6.84
N THR A 177 -9.68 3.07 -7.06
CA THR A 177 -11.10 2.77 -7.33
C THR A 177 -11.25 1.95 -8.60
N ASP A 178 -10.63 2.40 -9.69
CA ASP A 178 -10.69 1.70 -10.98
C ASP A 178 -10.09 0.30 -10.88
N TRP A 179 -8.88 0.21 -10.31
CA TRP A 179 -8.19 -1.07 -10.17
C TRP A 179 -8.95 -2.05 -9.25
N THR A 180 -9.51 -1.58 -8.13
CA THR A 180 -10.31 -2.46 -7.24
C THR A 180 -11.62 -2.87 -7.90
N GLY A 181 -12.23 -2.02 -8.73
CA GLY A 181 -13.42 -2.35 -9.53
C GLY A 181 -13.17 -3.47 -10.54
N GLU A 182 -11.99 -3.49 -11.18
CA GLU A 182 -11.58 -4.54 -12.12
C GLU A 182 -11.33 -5.91 -11.44
N HIS A 183 -11.06 -5.91 -10.13
CA HIS A 183 -10.70 -7.11 -9.36
C HIS A 183 -11.74 -7.48 -8.28
N ALA A 184 -12.91 -6.84 -8.30
CA ALA A 184 -13.98 -7.00 -7.31
C ALA A 184 -14.82 -8.28 -7.50
#